data_2e02e8800f5a9e756c12b2ae1c0e8680
#
_entry.id   2e02e8800f5a9e756c12b2ae1c0e8680
#
_cell.length_a   1.000
_cell.length_b   1.000
_cell.length_c   1.000
_cell.angle_alpha   90.00
_cell.angle_beta   90.00
_cell.angle_gamma   90.00
#
_symmetry.space_group_name_H-M   'P 1'
#
loop_
_entity.id
_entity.type
_entity.pdbx_description
1 polymer ?
#
loop_
_entity_poly.entity_id
_entity_poly.type
_entity_poly.pdbx_seq_one_letter_code
_entity_poly.pdbx_strand_id
1 'polypeptide(L)'
;MRCLLLLVALFGVTQVTCASAADRYQVEGYLLPNGLQLVLKPGSEPGHVAIRLVVGVGFDDFSCADQELPHLLEHLMFSGLDARGEGGLEERMQALGGEWNAFTGETDTTYVIEAPARNQRKVLDLLLAALTQTRIDQQALDTAKAIVTREDGGHASHLQSWLDHQDFGHGASDQLAIELGLKCKVRPSVEALTLDQVNAVRKEWYAPNNMSLIVVGQLDRLLPAYLERAWGELKPIDPTEHPDSTLVKGSAEQRRTIMQGWLGNSARLHWYYLEPTLDDVPDQAFDLVQRYLDWTLYQDLRLAHGLSYGPSSQRDAFGDTGLLSLNADLERDDIDSAEQLLTQRMAQLRRDGMDPATFARLKQVAIDQQAWAIQGDSGLADYYWGALGDYADGHFADPLVGLRKVTLEDANKALKALLGEPPYVRVEKPLLSYDELDELLMVAAAVVLALLIGIALLVRRRARR
;
A
#
# COMPACT_ATOMS: atom_id res chain seq x y z
N MET A 1 45.86 76.90 -6.45
CA MET A 1 45.12 76.07 -7.41
C MET A 1 44.96 74.69 -6.82
N ARG A 2 43.79 74.34 -6.28
CA ARG A 2 43.47 73.04 -5.69
C ARG A 2 42.49 72.33 -6.58
N CYS A 3 42.89 71.22 -7.22
CA CYS A 3 42.01 70.35 -7.97
C CYS A 3 41.21 69.50 -7.01
N LEU A 4 39.89 69.62 -7.07
CA LEU A 4 38.94 68.76 -6.36
C LEU A 4 38.58 67.58 -7.28
N LEU A 5 38.99 66.33 -6.89
CA LEU A 5 38.59 65.11 -7.54
C LEU A 5 37.28 64.60 -6.91
N LEU A 6 36.20 64.60 -7.68
CA LEU A 6 34.94 64.05 -7.35
C LEU A 6 34.97 62.55 -7.72
N LEU A 7 34.98 61.69 -6.68
CA LEU A 7 34.73 60.23 -6.81
C LEU A 7 33.24 59.99 -6.80
N VAL A 8 32.69 59.64 -7.97
CA VAL A 8 31.31 59.12 -8.09
C VAL A 8 31.35 57.61 -7.85
N ALA A 9 30.90 57.18 -6.65
CA ALA A 9 30.67 55.78 -6.36
C ALA A 9 29.37 55.32 -7.01
N LEU A 10 29.46 54.50 -8.08
CA LEU A 10 28.34 53.78 -8.64
C LEU A 10 27.99 52.64 -7.70
N PHE A 11 26.95 52.78 -6.89
CA PHE A 11 26.28 51.68 -6.23
C PHE A 11 25.45 50.93 -7.28
N GLY A 12 26.01 49.84 -7.82
CA GLY A 12 25.24 48.86 -8.57
C GLY A 12 24.31 48.10 -7.62
N VAL A 13 23.04 48.47 -7.63
CA VAL A 13 21.99 47.64 -6.99
C VAL A 13 21.84 46.39 -7.85
N THR A 14 22.54 45.34 -7.49
CA THR A 14 22.21 44.00 -7.96
C THR A 14 20.83 43.64 -7.41
N GLN A 15 19.81 43.78 -8.24
CA GLN A 15 18.52 43.11 -7.97
C GLN A 15 18.80 41.60 -7.96
N VAL A 16 18.89 41.01 -6.76
CA VAL A 16 18.72 39.57 -6.57
C VAL A 16 17.26 39.32 -6.93
N THR A 17 17.02 38.94 -8.18
CA THR A 17 15.76 38.30 -8.54
C THR A 17 15.72 36.99 -7.72
N CYS A 18 14.98 36.96 -6.62
CA CYS A 18 14.51 35.74 -6.06
C CYS A 18 13.78 35.00 -7.18
N ALA A 19 14.42 34.00 -7.77
CA ALA A 19 13.70 33.06 -8.59
C ALA A 19 12.58 32.52 -7.69
N SER A 20 11.33 32.88 -7.99
CA SER A 20 10.17 32.25 -7.37
C SER A 20 10.39 30.75 -7.54
N ALA A 21 10.43 30.02 -6.43
CA ALA A 21 10.43 28.56 -6.49
C ALA A 21 9.27 28.17 -7.42
N ALA A 22 9.58 27.48 -8.52
CA ALA A 22 8.55 27.09 -9.48
C ALA A 22 7.46 26.36 -8.69
N ASP A 23 6.22 26.76 -8.87
CA ASP A 23 5.08 26.13 -8.20
C ASP A 23 5.08 24.63 -8.54
N ARG A 24 5.25 23.78 -7.52
CA ARG A 24 5.35 22.34 -7.67
C ARG A 24 4.06 21.73 -8.19
N TYR A 25 2.95 22.35 -7.91
CA TYR A 25 1.61 21.83 -8.20
C TYR A 25 1.09 22.27 -9.56
N GLN A 26 1.73 23.26 -10.18
CA GLN A 26 1.47 23.65 -11.56
C GLN A 26 2.32 22.81 -12.50
N VAL A 27 1.69 22.13 -13.45
CA VAL A 27 2.29 21.24 -14.44
C VAL A 27 1.95 21.68 -15.85
N GLU A 28 2.71 21.22 -16.83
CA GLU A 28 2.30 21.30 -18.23
C GLU A 28 1.43 20.07 -18.52
N GLY A 29 0.12 20.28 -18.60
CA GLY A 29 -0.85 19.25 -18.91
C GLY A 29 -1.29 19.30 -20.36
N TYR A 30 -1.32 18.16 -21.03
CA TYR A 30 -1.79 18.02 -22.40
C TYR A 30 -2.78 16.85 -22.47
N LEU A 31 -3.88 17.06 -23.20
CA LEU A 31 -4.75 15.97 -23.64
C LEU A 31 -4.51 15.78 -25.13
N LEU A 32 -3.93 14.67 -25.52
CA LEU A 32 -3.70 14.35 -26.93
C LEU A 32 -5.02 14.04 -27.65
N PRO A 33 -5.06 14.19 -28.98
CA PRO A 33 -6.29 13.92 -29.77
C PRO A 33 -6.83 12.50 -29.61
N ASN A 34 -6.00 11.55 -29.22
CA ASN A 34 -6.39 10.16 -28.93
C ASN A 34 -6.81 9.92 -27.47
N GLY A 35 -6.93 10.97 -26.67
CA GLY A 35 -7.38 10.91 -25.28
C GLY A 35 -6.29 10.61 -24.25
N LEU A 36 -5.01 10.40 -24.65
CA LEU A 36 -3.93 10.23 -23.70
C LEU A 36 -3.68 11.52 -22.90
N GLN A 37 -3.74 11.42 -21.60
CA GLN A 37 -3.40 12.52 -20.70
C GLN A 37 -1.87 12.56 -20.47
N LEU A 38 -1.25 13.70 -20.69
CA LEU A 38 0.17 13.93 -20.41
C LEU A 38 0.30 14.91 -19.25
N VAL A 39 1.13 14.58 -18.27
CA VAL A 39 1.52 15.46 -17.16
C VAL A 39 3.04 15.61 -17.19
N LEU A 40 3.52 16.79 -17.59
CA LEU A 40 4.94 17.05 -17.72
C LEU A 40 5.38 18.10 -16.69
N LYS A 41 6.42 17.79 -15.93
CA LYS A 41 6.96 18.70 -14.92
C LYS A 41 8.47 18.76 -14.98
N PRO A 42 9.06 19.94 -15.30
CA PRO A 42 10.49 20.15 -15.08
C PRO A 42 10.85 19.93 -13.60
N GLY A 43 11.73 18.99 -13.36
CA GLY A 43 12.16 18.60 -12.02
C GLY A 43 13.34 19.39 -11.50
N SER A 44 13.79 19.04 -10.30
CA SER A 44 14.91 19.68 -9.60
C SER A 44 16.21 18.87 -9.67
N GLU A 45 16.15 17.61 -10.07
CA GLU A 45 17.29 16.69 -10.07
C GLU A 45 17.99 16.65 -11.44
N PRO A 46 19.24 17.13 -11.53
CA PRO A 46 19.96 17.13 -12.79
C PRO A 46 20.26 15.71 -13.30
N GLY A 47 19.97 15.46 -14.57
CA GLY A 47 20.30 14.19 -15.22
C GLY A 47 19.31 13.05 -14.95
N HIS A 48 18.24 13.29 -14.20
CA HIS A 48 17.25 12.30 -13.83
C HIS A 48 15.88 12.57 -14.47
N VAL A 49 15.10 11.51 -14.67
CA VAL A 49 13.68 11.57 -15.05
C VAL A 49 12.93 10.41 -14.41
N ALA A 50 11.82 10.74 -13.76
CA ALA A 50 10.83 9.83 -13.23
C ALA A 50 9.64 9.76 -14.19
N ILE A 51 9.19 8.56 -14.54
CA ILE A 51 8.08 8.31 -15.46
C ILE A 51 7.07 7.41 -14.77
N ARG A 52 5.78 7.77 -14.85
CA ARG A 52 4.66 6.94 -14.43
C ARG A 52 3.69 6.80 -15.60
N LEU A 53 3.44 5.57 -16.02
CA LEU A 53 2.35 5.29 -16.94
C LEU A 53 1.24 4.64 -16.14
N VAL A 54 0.16 5.35 -15.98
CA VAL A 54 -1.03 4.91 -15.23
C VAL A 54 -2.08 4.44 -16.24
N VAL A 55 -2.52 3.20 -16.09
CA VAL A 55 -3.64 2.61 -16.85
C VAL A 55 -4.81 2.49 -15.89
N GLY A 56 -5.96 3.09 -16.21
CA GLY A 56 -7.15 3.11 -15.36
C GLY A 56 -7.85 1.74 -15.37
N VAL A 57 -7.20 0.72 -14.83
CA VAL A 57 -7.75 -0.62 -14.62
C VAL A 57 -7.07 -1.26 -13.42
N GLY A 58 -7.84 -1.72 -12.45
CA GLY A 58 -7.38 -2.36 -11.23
C GLY A 58 -8.26 -3.52 -10.79
N PHE A 59 -8.09 -3.95 -9.56
CA PHE A 59 -8.82 -5.10 -9.01
C PHE A 59 -10.33 -4.86 -8.93
N ASP A 60 -10.79 -3.63 -8.68
CA ASP A 60 -12.20 -3.28 -8.52
C ASP A 60 -13.00 -3.31 -9.83
N ASP A 61 -12.31 -3.35 -10.98
CA ASP A 61 -12.94 -3.42 -12.28
C ASP A 61 -13.44 -4.82 -12.67
N PHE A 62 -13.17 -5.80 -11.82
CA PHE A 62 -13.50 -7.19 -12.12
C PHE A 62 -14.33 -7.84 -11.02
N SER A 63 -15.13 -8.84 -11.44
CA SER A 63 -15.78 -9.72 -10.47
C SER A 63 -14.74 -10.48 -9.64
N CYS A 64 -15.12 -10.96 -8.45
CA CYS A 64 -14.23 -11.76 -7.63
C CYS A 64 -13.59 -12.97 -8.36
N ALA A 65 -14.25 -13.49 -9.41
CA ALA A 65 -13.71 -14.62 -10.18
C ALA A 65 -12.56 -14.20 -11.10
N ASP A 66 -12.52 -12.95 -11.51
CA ASP A 66 -11.63 -12.42 -12.54
C ASP A 66 -10.69 -11.32 -11.99
N GLN A 67 -10.73 -11.08 -10.69
CA GLN A 67 -10.06 -9.95 -10.01
C GLN A 67 -8.55 -9.89 -10.27
N GLU A 68 -7.88 -11.03 -10.47
CA GLU A 68 -6.44 -11.10 -10.72
C GLU A 68 -6.05 -10.86 -12.20
N LEU A 69 -7.00 -10.60 -13.10
CA LEU A 69 -6.70 -10.36 -14.50
C LEU A 69 -5.77 -9.16 -14.75
N PRO A 70 -5.98 -7.96 -14.14
CA PRO A 70 -5.08 -6.83 -14.35
C PRO A 70 -3.66 -7.12 -13.83
N HIS A 71 -3.53 -7.75 -12.67
CA HIS A 71 -2.24 -8.14 -12.09
C HIS A 71 -1.50 -9.16 -12.95
N LEU A 72 -2.21 -10.18 -13.43
CA LEU A 72 -1.65 -11.17 -14.34
C LEU A 72 -1.22 -10.53 -15.68
N LEU A 73 -1.99 -9.56 -16.20
CA LEU A 73 -1.61 -8.81 -17.40
C LEU A 73 -0.39 -7.93 -17.16
N GLU A 74 -0.25 -7.32 -15.99
CA GLU A 74 0.94 -6.55 -15.60
C GLU A 74 2.21 -7.39 -15.79
N HIS A 75 2.30 -8.57 -15.18
CA HIS A 75 3.43 -9.49 -15.36
C HIS A 75 3.68 -9.86 -16.83
N LEU A 76 2.61 -10.07 -17.59
CA LEU A 76 2.70 -10.44 -18.99
C LEU A 76 3.19 -9.30 -19.89
N MET A 77 2.95 -8.06 -19.52
CA MET A 77 3.47 -6.89 -20.25
C MET A 77 4.99 -6.81 -20.16
N PHE A 78 5.59 -7.26 -19.07
CA PHE A 78 7.06 -7.34 -18.93
C PHE A 78 7.68 -8.51 -19.69
N SER A 79 6.96 -9.62 -19.83
CA SER A 79 7.53 -10.86 -20.36
C SER A 79 7.40 -11.02 -21.88
N GLY A 80 6.50 -10.31 -22.54
CA GLY A 80 6.09 -10.62 -23.90
C GLY A 80 6.82 -9.88 -25.04
N LEU A 81 7.66 -8.91 -24.76
CA LEU A 81 8.36 -8.11 -25.78
C LEU A 81 9.61 -8.80 -26.31
N ASP A 82 10.31 -9.60 -25.53
CA ASP A 82 11.55 -10.27 -25.88
C ASP A 82 11.39 -11.79 -25.78
N ALA A 83 11.98 -12.54 -26.72
CA ALA A 83 11.97 -14.01 -26.70
C ALA A 83 12.63 -14.60 -25.44
N ARG A 84 13.42 -13.82 -24.69
CA ARG A 84 14.01 -14.18 -23.41
C ARG A 84 13.09 -13.84 -22.23
N GLY A 85 11.86 -13.38 -22.48
CA GLY A 85 10.90 -12.99 -21.48
C GLY A 85 11.30 -11.70 -20.75
N GLU A 86 10.91 -11.59 -19.50
CA GLU A 86 11.18 -10.44 -18.62
C GLU A 86 12.66 -10.09 -18.56
N GLY A 87 13.56 -11.08 -18.43
CA GLY A 87 14.99 -10.86 -18.38
C GLY A 87 15.55 -10.15 -19.61
N GLY A 88 14.98 -10.33 -20.81
CA GLY A 88 15.37 -9.63 -22.02
C GLY A 88 14.98 -8.16 -22.01
N LEU A 89 13.82 -7.83 -21.49
CA LEU A 89 13.33 -6.46 -21.34
C LEU A 89 14.11 -5.72 -20.23
N GLU A 90 14.36 -6.39 -19.12
CA GLU A 90 15.18 -5.89 -18.02
C GLU A 90 16.59 -5.52 -18.48
N GLU A 91 17.26 -6.39 -19.24
CA GLU A 91 18.59 -6.11 -19.79
C GLU A 91 18.59 -4.86 -20.72
N ARG A 92 17.52 -4.66 -21.50
CA ARG A 92 17.38 -3.45 -22.34
C ARG A 92 17.20 -2.20 -21.49
N MET A 93 16.42 -2.27 -20.42
CA MET A 93 16.23 -1.15 -19.50
C MET A 93 17.51 -0.80 -18.76
N GLN A 94 18.21 -1.79 -18.23
CA GLN A 94 19.53 -1.62 -17.59
C GLN A 94 20.57 -1.03 -18.56
N ALA A 95 20.59 -1.44 -19.82
CA ALA A 95 21.48 -0.87 -20.84
C ALA A 95 21.20 0.62 -21.11
N LEU A 96 20.00 1.10 -20.82
CA LEU A 96 19.66 2.52 -20.86
C LEU A 96 19.94 3.23 -19.52
N GLY A 97 20.39 2.48 -18.50
CA GLY A 97 20.62 2.96 -17.14
C GLY A 97 19.31 3.24 -16.40
N GLY A 98 18.22 2.61 -16.83
CA GLY A 98 16.91 2.74 -16.21
C GLY A 98 16.62 1.58 -15.27
N GLU A 99 15.71 1.84 -14.35
CA GLU A 99 15.06 0.87 -13.48
C GLU A 99 13.56 0.99 -13.67
N TRP A 100 12.85 -0.11 -13.56
CA TRP A 100 11.40 -0.10 -13.65
C TRP A 100 10.75 -1.09 -12.70
N ASN A 101 9.50 -0.81 -12.39
CA ASN A 101 8.63 -1.68 -11.62
C ASN A 101 7.19 -1.44 -12.08
N ALA A 102 6.26 -2.25 -11.63
CA ALA A 102 4.84 -2.00 -11.82
C ALA A 102 4.06 -2.38 -10.56
N PHE A 103 2.86 -1.84 -10.47
CA PHE A 103 1.94 -2.05 -9.36
C PHE A 103 0.52 -2.12 -9.89
N THR A 104 -0.22 -3.13 -9.51
CA THR A 104 -1.66 -3.21 -9.72
C THR A 104 -2.37 -2.90 -8.41
N GLY A 105 -3.13 -1.81 -8.41
CA GLY A 105 -3.96 -1.36 -7.29
C GLY A 105 -5.43 -1.71 -7.48
N GLU A 106 -6.27 -1.15 -6.62
CA GLU A 106 -7.73 -1.33 -6.69
C GLU A 106 -8.30 -0.70 -7.98
N THR A 107 -7.81 0.48 -8.38
CA THR A 107 -8.38 1.27 -9.48
C THR A 107 -7.45 1.47 -10.68
N ASP A 108 -6.17 1.17 -10.56
CA ASP A 108 -5.20 1.36 -11.63
C ASP A 108 -4.06 0.33 -11.63
N THR A 109 -3.43 0.19 -12.81
CA THR A 109 -2.16 -0.50 -13.00
C THR A 109 -1.13 0.51 -13.46
N THR A 110 -0.06 0.71 -12.66
CA THR A 110 0.93 1.75 -12.92
C THR A 110 2.33 1.19 -13.13
N TYR A 111 2.96 1.61 -14.24
CA TYR A 111 4.36 1.31 -14.57
C TYR A 111 5.24 2.47 -14.10
N VAL A 112 6.16 2.17 -13.20
CA VAL A 112 7.08 3.10 -12.54
C VAL A 112 8.46 2.96 -13.14
N ILE A 113 9.03 4.04 -13.65
CA ILE A 113 10.34 4.03 -14.31
C ILE A 113 11.18 5.19 -13.79
N GLU A 114 12.42 4.88 -13.42
CA GLU A 114 13.47 5.85 -13.11
C GLU A 114 14.59 5.73 -14.14
N ALA A 115 15.02 6.83 -14.74
CA ALA A 115 16.02 6.75 -15.81
C ALA A 115 16.88 8.01 -15.92
N PRO A 116 18.09 7.89 -16.54
CA PRO A 116 18.87 9.05 -16.92
C PRO A 116 18.13 9.90 -17.97
N ALA A 117 18.02 11.20 -17.72
CA ALA A 117 17.30 12.14 -18.60
C ALA A 117 17.78 12.09 -20.06
N ARG A 118 19.09 11.84 -20.29
CA ARG A 118 19.65 11.67 -21.65
C ARG A 118 19.05 10.52 -22.45
N ASN A 119 18.46 9.53 -21.77
CA ASN A 119 17.87 8.35 -22.39
C ASN A 119 16.34 8.35 -22.36
N GLN A 120 15.68 9.42 -21.86
CA GLN A 120 14.23 9.49 -21.64
C GLN A 120 13.41 9.06 -22.87
N ARG A 121 13.77 9.49 -24.08
CA ARG A 121 13.03 9.08 -25.29
C ARG A 121 13.19 7.60 -25.58
N LYS A 122 14.39 7.02 -25.41
CA LYS A 122 14.63 5.59 -25.64
C LYS A 122 13.88 4.72 -24.64
N VAL A 123 13.78 5.18 -23.40
CA VAL A 123 12.99 4.53 -22.34
C VAL A 123 11.51 4.59 -22.66
N LEU A 124 11.01 5.75 -23.11
CA LEU A 124 9.63 5.92 -23.57
C LEU A 124 9.33 5.09 -24.84
N ASP A 125 10.28 4.97 -25.76
CA ASP A 125 10.16 4.04 -26.93
C ASP A 125 10.07 2.58 -26.48
N LEU A 126 10.85 2.17 -25.47
CA LEU A 126 10.82 0.83 -24.91
C LEU A 126 9.49 0.53 -24.22
N LEU A 127 8.98 1.49 -23.43
CA LEU A 127 7.66 1.40 -22.79
C LEU A 127 6.54 1.31 -23.83
N LEU A 128 6.56 2.16 -24.86
CA LEU A 128 5.60 2.14 -25.95
C LEU A 128 5.66 0.80 -26.71
N ALA A 129 6.85 0.25 -26.93
CA ALA A 129 7.02 -1.06 -27.54
C ALA A 129 6.45 -2.18 -26.67
N ALA A 130 6.64 -2.13 -25.34
CA ALA A 130 6.03 -3.06 -24.40
C ALA A 130 4.51 -3.02 -24.49
N LEU A 131 3.90 -1.84 -24.56
CA LEU A 131 2.45 -1.69 -24.70
C LEU A 131 1.91 -2.25 -26.02
N THR A 132 2.61 -1.99 -27.14
CA THR A 132 2.07 -2.23 -28.48
C THR A 132 2.55 -3.52 -29.13
N GLN A 133 3.74 -4.02 -28.78
CA GLN A 133 4.41 -5.13 -29.47
C GLN A 133 4.53 -6.40 -28.63
N THR A 134 4.22 -6.34 -27.32
CA THR A 134 4.22 -7.51 -26.44
C THR A 134 3.27 -8.58 -27.01
N ARG A 135 3.79 -9.79 -27.12
CA ARG A 135 3.07 -10.99 -27.52
C ARG A 135 2.91 -11.90 -26.31
N ILE A 136 1.66 -12.13 -25.96
CA ILE A 136 1.31 -13.01 -24.85
C ILE A 136 0.94 -14.36 -25.44
N ASP A 137 1.69 -15.40 -25.09
CA ASP A 137 1.41 -16.79 -25.44
C ASP A 137 1.12 -17.62 -24.19
N GLN A 138 0.74 -18.88 -24.39
CA GLN A 138 0.39 -19.78 -23.28
C GLN A 138 1.55 -20.04 -22.33
N GLN A 139 2.78 -20.10 -22.83
CA GLN A 139 3.95 -20.33 -21.99
C GLN A 139 4.23 -19.12 -21.07
N ALA A 140 4.11 -17.90 -21.61
CA ALA A 140 4.22 -16.67 -20.82
C ALA A 140 3.12 -16.62 -19.73
N LEU A 141 1.88 -16.95 -20.11
CA LEU A 141 0.75 -17.01 -19.17
C LEU A 141 0.99 -18.01 -18.04
N ASP A 142 1.44 -19.23 -18.35
CA ASP A 142 1.71 -20.26 -17.35
C ASP A 142 2.83 -19.81 -16.38
N THR A 143 3.85 -19.10 -16.90
CA THR A 143 4.94 -18.54 -16.09
C THR A 143 4.42 -17.44 -15.15
N ALA A 144 3.65 -16.50 -15.68
CA ALA A 144 3.07 -15.40 -14.89
C ALA A 144 2.14 -15.93 -13.78
N LYS A 145 1.28 -16.91 -14.09
CA LYS A 145 0.45 -17.59 -13.08
C LYS A 145 1.27 -18.20 -11.95
N ALA A 146 2.39 -18.84 -12.27
CA ALA A 146 3.27 -19.42 -11.25
C ALA A 146 3.93 -18.34 -10.37
N ILE A 147 4.21 -17.15 -10.91
CA ILE A 147 4.75 -16.02 -10.17
C ILE A 147 3.69 -15.47 -9.22
N VAL A 148 2.53 -15.09 -9.75
CA VAL A 148 1.41 -14.55 -8.95
C VAL A 148 1.00 -15.52 -7.82
N THR A 149 0.92 -16.84 -8.10
CA THR A 149 0.66 -17.83 -7.05
C THR A 149 1.71 -17.81 -5.93
N ARG A 150 2.98 -17.53 -6.24
CA ARG A 150 4.04 -17.45 -5.21
C ARG A 150 3.94 -16.16 -4.41
N GLU A 151 3.58 -15.05 -5.02
CA GLU A 151 3.37 -13.76 -4.36
C GLU A 151 2.21 -13.84 -3.36
N ASP A 152 1.19 -14.61 -3.67
CA ASP A 152 0.07 -14.92 -2.76
C ASP A 152 0.44 -15.89 -1.60
N GLY A 153 1.71 -16.20 -1.41
CA GLY A 153 2.17 -17.10 -0.35
C GLY A 153 2.11 -18.59 -0.71
N GLY A 154 1.79 -18.93 -1.96
CA GLY A 154 1.72 -20.30 -2.46
C GLY A 154 0.49 -21.09 -1.94
N HIS A 155 0.49 -22.40 -2.16
CA HIS A 155 -0.61 -23.25 -1.70
C HIS A 155 -0.43 -23.65 -0.24
N ALA A 156 -1.42 -23.38 0.61
CA ALA A 156 -1.50 -23.91 1.96
C ALA A 156 -1.60 -25.44 1.91
N SER A 157 -0.98 -26.15 2.85
CA SER A 157 -1.14 -27.59 2.94
C SER A 157 -2.60 -27.93 3.29
N HIS A 158 -3.15 -28.98 2.70
CA HIS A 158 -4.52 -29.46 3.00
C HIS A 158 -4.74 -29.68 4.51
N LEU A 159 -3.69 -30.11 5.22
CA LEU A 159 -3.76 -30.32 6.67
C LEU A 159 -3.90 -28.98 7.42
N GLN A 160 -3.19 -27.96 7.01
CA GLN A 160 -3.31 -26.62 7.57
C GLN A 160 -4.71 -26.05 7.33
N SER A 161 -5.20 -26.08 6.09
CA SER A 161 -6.54 -25.60 5.74
C SER A 161 -7.64 -26.32 6.53
N TRP A 162 -7.46 -27.61 6.77
CA TRP A 162 -8.42 -28.41 7.57
C TRP A 162 -8.40 -28.03 9.06
N LEU A 163 -7.23 -27.73 9.62
CA LEU A 163 -7.08 -27.41 11.04
C LEU A 163 -7.52 -25.99 11.38
N ASP A 164 -7.25 -25.04 10.50
CA ASP A 164 -7.50 -23.64 10.77
C ASP A 164 -8.91 -23.19 10.38
N HIS A 165 -9.63 -23.92 9.55
CA HIS A 165 -10.95 -23.56 9.02
C HIS A 165 -11.01 -22.14 8.43
N GLN A 166 -9.86 -21.58 8.06
CA GLN A 166 -9.69 -20.21 7.58
C GLN A 166 -8.91 -20.21 6.27
N ASP A 167 -9.11 -19.16 5.47
CA ASP A 167 -8.33 -18.98 4.26
C ASP A 167 -6.89 -18.62 4.62
N PHE A 168 -6.00 -19.60 4.51
CA PHE A 168 -4.57 -19.37 4.62
C PHE A 168 -4.10 -18.42 3.53
N GLY A 169 -3.17 -17.55 3.86
CA GLY A 169 -2.61 -16.54 2.96
C GLY A 169 -3.15 -15.14 3.18
N HIS A 170 -4.25 -14.98 3.93
CA HIS A 170 -4.76 -13.65 4.28
C HIS A 170 -4.32 -13.25 5.69
N GLY A 171 -3.75 -12.05 5.83
CA GLY A 171 -3.51 -11.42 7.12
C GLY A 171 -4.83 -11.09 7.85
N ALA A 172 -4.73 -10.73 9.14
CA ALA A 172 -5.89 -10.42 9.95
C ALA A 172 -6.76 -9.27 9.38
N SER A 173 -6.14 -8.29 8.71
CA SER A 173 -6.84 -7.18 8.04
C SER A 173 -7.68 -7.68 6.88
N ASP A 174 -7.09 -8.48 5.98
CA ASP A 174 -7.78 -9.02 4.81
C ASP A 174 -8.93 -9.96 5.21
N GLN A 175 -8.71 -10.82 6.21
CA GLN A 175 -9.78 -11.67 6.74
C GLN A 175 -10.95 -10.86 7.25
N LEU A 176 -10.68 -9.77 7.99
CA LEU A 176 -11.74 -8.88 8.47
C LEU A 176 -12.45 -8.18 7.31
N ALA A 177 -11.70 -7.67 6.33
CA ALA A 177 -12.26 -7.02 5.14
C ALA A 177 -13.16 -7.98 4.35
N ILE A 178 -12.76 -9.24 4.20
CA ILE A 178 -13.58 -10.30 3.58
C ILE A 178 -14.85 -10.56 4.40
N GLU A 179 -14.75 -10.70 5.72
CA GLU A 179 -15.90 -10.92 6.60
C GLU A 179 -16.90 -9.77 6.53
N LEU A 180 -16.41 -8.53 6.43
CA LEU A 180 -17.23 -7.33 6.30
C LEU A 180 -17.81 -7.12 4.90
N GLY A 181 -17.36 -7.92 3.91
CA GLY A 181 -17.75 -7.77 2.52
C GLY A 181 -17.11 -6.59 1.82
N LEU A 182 -15.91 -6.19 2.26
CA LEU A 182 -15.09 -5.14 1.67
C LEU A 182 -14.08 -5.70 0.66
N LYS A 183 -13.80 -6.99 0.73
CA LYS A 183 -12.95 -7.75 -0.20
C LYS A 183 -13.64 -9.04 -0.63
N CYS A 184 -13.20 -9.59 -1.74
CA CYS A 184 -13.65 -10.88 -2.25
C CYS A 184 -13.35 -12.01 -1.27
N LYS A 185 -14.35 -12.85 -1.03
CA LYS A 185 -14.24 -13.96 -0.07
C LYS A 185 -13.24 -15.04 -0.48
N VAL A 186 -13.12 -15.26 -1.77
CA VAL A 186 -12.20 -16.23 -2.33
C VAL A 186 -11.40 -15.50 -3.39
N ARG A 187 -10.10 -15.42 -3.22
CA ARG A 187 -9.23 -15.08 -4.35
C ARG A 187 -9.41 -16.18 -5.40
N PRO A 188 -9.81 -15.84 -6.61
CA PRO A 188 -9.88 -16.84 -7.66
C PRO A 188 -8.49 -17.42 -7.87
N SER A 189 -8.42 -18.71 -8.07
CA SER A 189 -7.18 -19.32 -8.52
C SER A 189 -6.84 -18.71 -9.86
N VAL A 190 -5.71 -18.01 -9.97
CA VAL A 190 -5.18 -17.50 -11.26
C VAL A 190 -5.05 -18.62 -12.30
N GLU A 191 -4.98 -19.89 -11.84
CA GLU A 191 -4.97 -21.06 -12.71
C GLU A 191 -6.21 -21.17 -13.61
N ALA A 192 -7.37 -20.67 -13.16
CA ALA A 192 -8.62 -20.70 -13.95
C ALA A 192 -8.64 -19.64 -15.06
N LEU A 193 -7.85 -18.59 -14.97
CA LEU A 193 -7.81 -17.51 -15.93
C LEU A 193 -7.20 -17.97 -17.26
N THR A 194 -7.73 -17.47 -18.37
CA THR A 194 -7.38 -17.89 -19.70
C THR A 194 -6.64 -16.82 -20.49
N LEU A 195 -5.92 -17.24 -21.52
CA LEU A 195 -5.24 -16.34 -22.45
C LEU A 195 -6.21 -15.37 -23.14
N ASP A 196 -7.41 -15.84 -23.46
CA ASP A 196 -8.44 -15.02 -24.11
C ASP A 196 -8.94 -13.92 -23.18
N GLN A 197 -9.14 -14.20 -21.87
CA GLN A 197 -9.52 -13.20 -20.87
C GLN A 197 -8.44 -12.13 -20.71
N VAL A 198 -7.18 -12.53 -20.58
CA VAL A 198 -6.06 -11.57 -20.46
C VAL A 198 -5.94 -10.69 -21.70
N ASN A 199 -6.08 -11.26 -22.89
CA ASN A 199 -6.07 -10.49 -24.14
C ASN A 199 -7.29 -9.56 -24.27
N ALA A 200 -8.45 -9.94 -23.73
CA ALA A 200 -9.62 -9.09 -23.67
C ALA A 200 -9.35 -7.86 -22.79
N VAL A 201 -8.84 -8.05 -21.56
CA VAL A 201 -8.46 -6.94 -20.67
C VAL A 201 -7.48 -5.99 -21.33
N ARG A 202 -6.43 -6.52 -21.97
CA ARG A 202 -5.49 -5.67 -22.70
C ARG A 202 -6.16 -4.84 -23.79
N LYS A 203 -7.07 -5.44 -24.54
CA LYS A 203 -7.78 -4.78 -25.64
C LYS A 203 -8.78 -3.74 -25.15
N GLU A 204 -9.43 -3.99 -24.02
CA GLU A 204 -10.53 -3.20 -23.49
C GLU A 204 -10.05 -2.05 -22.59
N TRP A 205 -8.87 -2.16 -21.99
CA TRP A 205 -8.40 -1.21 -20.97
C TRP A 205 -7.09 -0.50 -21.32
N TYR A 206 -6.19 -1.15 -22.10
CA TYR A 206 -4.87 -0.59 -22.43
C TYR A 206 -4.95 0.28 -23.69
N ALA A 207 -5.66 1.40 -23.57
CA ALA A 207 -5.85 2.35 -24.64
C ALA A 207 -5.52 3.78 -24.18
N PRO A 208 -5.07 4.67 -25.09
CA PRO A 208 -4.58 5.99 -24.71
C PRO A 208 -5.61 6.84 -23.95
N ASN A 209 -6.89 6.71 -24.25
CA ASN A 209 -7.96 7.43 -23.56
C ASN A 209 -8.33 6.86 -22.18
N ASN A 210 -7.65 5.78 -21.75
CA ASN A 210 -7.70 5.23 -20.40
C ASN A 210 -6.31 5.26 -19.75
N MET A 211 -5.40 6.12 -20.22
CA MET A 211 -4.04 6.20 -19.73
C MET A 211 -3.63 7.63 -19.40
N SER A 212 -2.79 7.76 -18.38
CA SER A 212 -2.08 8.99 -18.05
C SER A 212 -0.57 8.75 -18.03
N LEU A 213 0.19 9.57 -18.73
CA LEU A 213 1.64 9.51 -18.74
C LEU A 213 2.21 10.74 -18.01
N ILE A 214 2.83 10.49 -16.88
CA ILE A 214 3.45 11.48 -16.01
C ILE A 214 4.96 11.43 -16.23
N VAL A 215 5.60 12.55 -16.52
CA VAL A 215 7.06 12.66 -16.68
C VAL A 215 7.57 13.84 -15.88
N VAL A 216 8.39 13.58 -14.87
CA VAL A 216 8.98 14.57 -13.98
C VAL A 216 10.48 14.49 -14.06
N GLY A 217 11.19 15.60 -14.16
CA GLY A 217 12.65 15.61 -14.16
C GLY A 217 13.28 16.57 -15.15
N GLN A 218 14.50 16.29 -15.57
CA GLN A 218 15.16 17.09 -16.60
C GLN A 218 14.60 16.75 -17.99
N LEU A 219 13.52 17.44 -18.37
CA LEU A 219 12.80 17.17 -19.61
C LEU A 219 13.57 17.69 -20.85
N ASP A 220 13.52 16.89 -21.90
CA ASP A 220 13.94 17.31 -23.24
C ASP A 220 12.98 18.39 -23.78
N ARG A 221 13.52 19.49 -24.33
CA ARG A 221 12.71 20.60 -24.91
C ARG A 221 11.69 20.14 -25.94
N LEU A 222 11.99 19.07 -26.69
CA LEU A 222 11.11 18.54 -27.73
C LEU A 222 10.30 17.33 -27.24
N LEU A 223 10.28 17.07 -25.92
CA LEU A 223 9.55 15.93 -25.37
C LEU A 223 8.05 16.01 -25.69
N PRO A 224 7.34 17.16 -25.57
CA PRO A 224 5.93 17.23 -25.93
C PRO A 224 5.66 16.84 -27.39
N ALA A 225 6.43 17.39 -28.32
CA ALA A 225 6.27 17.08 -29.76
C ALA A 225 6.66 15.62 -30.08
N TYR A 226 7.62 15.04 -29.37
CA TYR A 226 7.96 13.63 -29.48
C TYR A 226 6.80 12.75 -29.01
N LEU A 227 6.21 13.05 -27.85
CA LEU A 227 5.07 12.30 -27.28
C LEU A 227 3.85 12.40 -28.19
N GLU A 228 3.50 13.59 -28.66
CA GLU A 228 2.42 13.77 -29.63
C GLU A 228 2.60 12.90 -30.88
N ARG A 229 3.82 12.86 -31.42
CA ARG A 229 4.11 12.06 -32.61
C ARG A 229 4.12 10.56 -32.34
N ALA A 230 4.77 10.10 -31.27
CA ALA A 230 4.99 8.66 -31.04
C ALA A 230 3.78 8.01 -30.35
N TRP A 231 3.22 8.66 -29.34
CA TRP A 231 2.11 8.15 -28.54
C TRP A 231 0.73 8.57 -29.08
N GLY A 232 0.68 9.65 -29.84
CA GLY A 232 -0.56 10.11 -30.50
C GLY A 232 -1.07 9.19 -31.59
N GLU A 233 -0.27 8.23 -32.09
CA GLU A 233 -0.68 7.21 -33.06
C GLU A 233 -1.42 6.03 -32.40
N LEU A 234 -1.41 5.91 -31.07
CA LEU A 234 -2.19 4.90 -30.37
C LEU A 234 -3.67 5.11 -30.64
N LYS A 235 -4.39 4.02 -30.87
CA LYS A 235 -5.80 4.08 -31.17
C LYS A 235 -6.62 4.11 -29.89
N PRO A 236 -7.52 5.09 -29.74
CA PRO A 236 -8.47 5.08 -28.63
C PRO A 236 -9.49 3.95 -28.81
N ILE A 237 -10.12 3.58 -27.72
CA ILE A 237 -11.23 2.62 -27.69
C ILE A 237 -12.49 3.33 -27.18
N ASP A 238 -13.64 2.69 -27.36
CA ASP A 238 -14.85 3.12 -26.65
C ASP A 238 -14.60 2.91 -25.14
N PRO A 239 -14.92 3.90 -24.30
CA PRO A 239 -14.70 3.78 -22.86
C PRO A 239 -15.39 2.53 -22.30
N THR A 240 -14.66 1.74 -21.52
CA THR A 240 -15.22 0.66 -20.73
C THR A 240 -15.75 1.26 -19.44
N GLU A 241 -17.01 1.02 -19.13
CA GLU A 241 -17.58 1.45 -17.85
C GLU A 241 -17.02 0.57 -16.72
N HIS A 242 -16.58 1.21 -15.63
CA HIS A 242 -16.20 0.49 -14.42
C HIS A 242 -17.46 -0.17 -13.83
N PRO A 243 -17.45 -1.47 -13.59
CA PRO A 243 -18.63 -2.13 -13.04
C PRO A 243 -18.86 -1.67 -11.60
N ASP A 244 -20.13 -1.61 -11.20
CA ASP A 244 -20.47 -1.43 -9.80
C ASP A 244 -19.93 -2.61 -8.98
N SER A 245 -19.40 -2.34 -7.81
CA SER A 245 -18.92 -3.39 -6.90
C SER A 245 -20.01 -4.42 -6.62
N THR A 246 -19.69 -5.69 -6.87
CA THR A 246 -20.60 -6.82 -6.58
C THR A 246 -20.49 -7.32 -5.13
N LEU A 247 -19.66 -6.66 -4.32
CA LEU A 247 -19.44 -7.04 -2.93
C LEU A 247 -20.71 -6.83 -2.09
N VAL A 248 -21.06 -7.84 -1.31
CA VAL A 248 -22.24 -7.79 -0.45
C VAL A 248 -21.80 -7.52 0.98
N LYS A 249 -22.35 -6.50 1.59
CA LYS A 249 -22.08 -6.14 2.98
C LYS A 249 -22.26 -7.35 3.90
N GLY A 250 -21.17 -7.73 4.57
CA GLY A 250 -21.10 -8.85 5.49
C GLY A 250 -21.20 -8.43 6.96
N SER A 251 -20.91 -9.37 7.83
CA SER A 251 -20.79 -9.15 9.27
C SER A 251 -19.63 -9.95 9.82
N ALA A 252 -18.85 -9.36 10.71
CA ALA A 252 -17.70 -9.99 11.33
C ALA A 252 -17.91 -10.21 12.83
N GLU A 253 -17.29 -11.25 13.36
CA GLU A 253 -17.20 -11.44 14.81
C GLU A 253 -16.35 -10.32 15.43
N GLN A 254 -16.82 -9.79 16.57
CA GLN A 254 -16.12 -8.72 17.27
C GLN A 254 -14.70 -9.13 17.72
N ARG A 255 -14.52 -10.38 18.14
CA ARG A 255 -13.22 -10.92 18.54
C ARG A 255 -13.00 -12.31 17.95
N ARG A 256 -11.83 -12.51 17.32
CA ARG A 256 -11.45 -13.79 16.74
C ARG A 256 -9.98 -14.09 17.02
N THR A 257 -9.67 -15.36 17.29
CA THR A 257 -8.30 -15.86 17.37
C THR A 257 -7.95 -16.59 16.09
N ILE A 258 -6.82 -16.25 15.51
CA ILE A 258 -6.27 -16.85 14.29
C ILE A 258 -5.07 -17.69 14.70
N MET A 259 -5.08 -18.96 14.31
CA MET A 259 -3.95 -19.84 14.59
C MET A 259 -2.80 -19.53 13.62
N GLN A 260 -1.64 -19.18 14.15
CA GLN A 260 -0.44 -18.88 13.38
C GLN A 260 0.70 -19.83 13.75
N GLY A 261 0.65 -21.04 13.19
CA GLY A 261 1.60 -22.10 13.48
C GLY A 261 1.19 -23.00 14.66
N TRP A 262 2.01 -24.02 14.93
CA TRP A 262 1.73 -25.06 15.91
C TRP A 262 2.31 -24.78 17.29
N LEU A 263 3.50 -24.17 17.33
CA LEU A 263 4.28 -23.99 18.54
C LEU A 263 5.07 -22.68 18.48
N GLY A 264 5.03 -21.91 19.56
CA GLY A 264 5.76 -20.64 19.68
C GLY A 264 5.21 -19.77 20.79
N ASN A 265 5.96 -18.71 21.16
CA ASN A 265 5.54 -17.74 22.16
C ASN A 265 5.12 -16.40 21.55
N SER A 266 5.45 -16.14 20.28
CA SER A 266 5.09 -14.88 19.64
C SER A 266 3.62 -14.83 19.29
N ALA A 267 2.99 -13.68 19.53
CA ALA A 267 1.62 -13.38 19.15
C ALA A 267 1.52 -11.99 18.52
N ARG A 268 0.44 -11.73 17.81
CA ARG A 268 0.08 -10.40 17.32
C ARG A 268 -1.33 -10.06 17.77
N LEU A 269 -1.49 -8.85 18.24
CA LEU A 269 -2.79 -8.27 18.60
C LEU A 269 -3.13 -7.17 17.62
N HIS A 270 -4.31 -7.24 17.03
CA HIS A 270 -4.81 -6.25 16.09
C HIS A 270 -6.17 -5.75 16.55
N TRP A 271 -6.31 -4.43 16.59
CA TRP A 271 -7.58 -3.73 16.84
C TRP A 271 -7.93 -2.93 15.59
N TYR A 272 -9.08 -3.20 15.01
CA TYR A 272 -9.56 -2.56 13.79
C TYR A 272 -10.80 -1.72 14.08
N TYR A 273 -10.75 -0.48 13.61
CA TYR A 273 -11.86 0.45 13.67
C TYR A 273 -12.30 0.81 12.26
N LEU A 274 -13.60 0.68 11.97
CA LEU A 274 -14.17 1.26 10.75
C LEU A 274 -14.22 2.77 10.88
N GLU A 275 -13.76 3.49 9.88
CA GLU A 275 -13.79 4.94 9.88
C GLU A 275 -15.22 5.43 9.60
N PRO A 276 -15.78 6.28 10.47
CA PRO A 276 -17.08 6.86 10.23
C PRO A 276 -16.98 7.97 9.18
N THR A 277 -17.97 8.09 8.31
CA THR A 277 -18.11 9.25 7.41
C THR A 277 -18.53 10.48 8.21
N LEU A 278 -17.77 11.56 8.09
CA LEU A 278 -18.03 12.83 8.77
C LEU A 278 -18.01 13.99 7.76
N ASP A 279 -19.16 14.54 7.44
CA ASP A 279 -19.29 15.58 6.39
C ASP A 279 -18.62 16.92 6.74
N ASP A 280 -18.40 17.18 8.02
CA ASP A 280 -17.90 18.46 8.56
C ASP A 280 -16.48 18.35 9.15
N VAL A 281 -15.77 17.26 8.88
CA VAL A 281 -14.38 17.03 9.30
C VAL A 281 -13.54 16.71 8.07
N PRO A 282 -12.40 17.41 7.86
CA PRO A 282 -11.49 17.06 6.78
C PRO A 282 -10.98 15.62 6.91
N ASP A 283 -10.87 14.89 5.80
CA ASP A 283 -10.37 13.51 5.78
C ASP A 283 -8.97 13.38 6.39
N GLN A 284 -8.10 14.38 6.18
CA GLN A 284 -6.78 14.48 6.79
C GLN A 284 -6.79 14.50 8.34
N ALA A 285 -7.96 14.70 8.95
CA ALA A 285 -8.10 14.57 10.40
C ALA A 285 -7.88 13.12 10.86
N PHE A 286 -8.32 12.14 10.08
CA PHE A 286 -8.08 10.71 10.37
C PHE A 286 -6.61 10.35 10.23
N ASP A 287 -5.85 10.97 9.31
CA ASP A 287 -4.39 10.79 9.22
C ASP A 287 -3.69 11.25 10.50
N LEU A 288 -4.13 12.38 11.06
CA LEU A 288 -3.58 12.89 12.32
C LEU A 288 -4.04 12.07 13.53
N VAL A 289 -5.27 11.51 13.51
CA VAL A 289 -5.75 10.54 14.51
C VAL A 289 -4.87 9.30 14.48
N GLN A 290 -4.62 8.72 13.31
CA GLN A 290 -3.77 7.54 13.14
C GLN A 290 -2.37 7.80 13.71
N ARG A 291 -1.73 8.91 13.35
CA ARG A 291 -0.39 9.27 13.88
C ARG A 291 -0.38 9.48 15.39
N TYR A 292 -1.46 10.03 15.94
CA TYR A 292 -1.59 10.20 17.39
C TYR A 292 -1.75 8.85 18.10
N LEU A 293 -2.53 7.94 17.55
CA LEU A 293 -2.69 6.59 18.07
C LEU A 293 -1.40 5.78 17.94
N ASP A 294 -0.67 5.91 16.83
CA ASP A 294 0.64 5.30 16.63
C ASP A 294 1.63 5.73 17.72
N TRP A 295 1.73 7.03 17.96
CA TRP A 295 2.54 7.57 19.06
C TRP A 295 2.08 7.06 20.43
N THR A 296 0.78 6.95 20.66
CA THR A 296 0.21 6.44 21.90
C THR A 296 0.60 4.98 22.14
N LEU A 297 0.48 4.13 21.10
CA LEU A 297 0.92 2.74 21.17
C LEU A 297 2.42 2.63 21.50
N TYR A 298 3.22 3.41 20.80
CA TYR A 298 4.66 3.44 21.05
C TYR A 298 5.01 3.83 22.50
N GLN A 299 4.33 4.85 23.05
CA GLN A 299 4.53 5.30 24.42
C GLN A 299 4.09 4.24 25.44
N ASP A 300 2.90 3.67 25.27
CA ASP A 300 2.30 2.78 26.24
C ASP A 300 2.86 1.35 26.14
N LEU A 301 2.85 0.75 24.93
CA LEU A 301 3.23 -0.66 24.79
C LEU A 301 4.72 -0.86 24.78
N ARG A 302 5.49 0.06 24.15
CA ARG A 302 6.94 -0.11 24.05
C ARG A 302 7.69 0.54 25.20
N LEU A 303 7.50 1.85 25.42
CA LEU A 303 8.35 2.59 26.35
C LEU A 303 7.95 2.40 27.82
N ALA A 304 6.65 2.45 28.13
CA ALA A 304 6.18 2.38 29.50
C ALA A 304 6.11 0.94 30.04
N HIS A 305 5.75 -0.02 29.22
CA HIS A 305 5.48 -1.39 29.69
C HIS A 305 6.36 -2.46 29.04
N GLY A 306 7.06 -2.17 27.93
CA GLY A 306 7.96 -3.13 27.26
C GLY A 306 7.24 -4.35 26.67
N LEU A 307 5.94 -4.23 26.39
CA LEU A 307 5.11 -5.35 25.90
C LEU A 307 5.30 -5.62 24.41
N SER A 308 5.60 -4.60 23.61
CA SER A 308 5.78 -4.71 22.16
C SER A 308 7.04 -3.98 21.72
N TYR A 309 7.78 -4.58 20.78
CA TYR A 309 8.96 -3.94 20.18
C TYR A 309 8.58 -2.95 19.09
N GLY A 310 7.62 -3.31 18.24
CA GLY A 310 7.21 -2.56 17.06
C GLY A 310 5.69 -2.30 17.00
N PRO A 311 5.07 -1.72 18.04
CA PRO A 311 3.65 -1.38 17.91
C PRO A 311 3.49 -0.33 16.84
N SER A 312 2.43 -0.47 16.03
CA SER A 312 2.18 0.40 14.87
C SER A 312 0.70 0.62 14.66
N SER A 313 0.37 1.61 13.85
CA SER A 313 -0.98 1.82 13.35
C SER A 313 -0.94 2.01 11.84
N GLN A 314 -1.98 1.55 11.17
CA GLN A 314 -2.12 1.66 9.72
C GLN A 314 -3.54 2.05 9.37
N ARG A 315 -3.68 2.73 8.26
CA ARG A 315 -4.95 3.15 7.68
C ARG A 315 -5.06 2.53 6.30
N ASP A 316 -6.04 1.67 6.09
CA ASP A 316 -6.33 1.03 4.81
C ASP A 316 -7.66 1.56 4.28
N ALA A 317 -7.79 1.69 2.97
CA ALA A 317 -9.03 2.05 2.31
C ALA A 317 -9.54 0.87 1.47
N PHE A 318 -10.85 0.61 1.53
CA PHE A 318 -11.56 -0.38 0.73
C PHE A 318 -12.73 0.33 0.07
N GLY A 319 -12.55 0.80 -1.15
CA GLY A 319 -13.48 1.75 -1.77
C GLY A 319 -13.70 2.97 -0.87
N ASP A 320 -14.95 3.26 -0.53
CA ASP A 320 -15.31 4.39 0.34
C ASP A 320 -15.18 4.08 1.85
N THR A 321 -14.72 2.89 2.23
CA THR A 321 -14.63 2.47 3.64
C THR A 321 -13.18 2.49 4.12
N GLY A 322 -12.88 3.36 5.09
CA GLY A 322 -11.59 3.37 5.79
C GLY A 322 -11.57 2.36 6.95
N LEU A 323 -10.44 1.70 7.12
CA LEU A 323 -10.15 0.77 8.22
C LEU A 323 -8.87 1.20 8.91
N LEU A 324 -8.97 1.67 10.14
CA LEU A 324 -7.81 2.02 10.96
C LEU A 324 -7.44 0.84 11.86
N SER A 325 -6.21 0.35 11.74
CA SER A 325 -5.67 -0.74 12.56
C SER A 325 -4.66 -0.24 13.59
N LEU A 326 -4.72 -0.84 14.78
CA LEU A 326 -3.72 -0.74 15.83
C LEU A 326 -3.09 -2.12 16.02
N ASN A 327 -1.78 -2.24 15.85
CA ASN A 327 -1.07 -3.51 15.78
C ASN A 327 0.00 -3.57 16.87
N ALA A 328 0.15 -4.73 17.50
CA ALA A 328 1.21 -5.00 18.47
C ALA A 328 1.74 -6.42 18.32
N ASP A 329 3.05 -6.55 18.20
CA ASP A 329 3.80 -7.80 18.36
C ASP A 329 4.04 -8.02 19.86
N LEU A 330 3.64 -9.18 20.36
CA LEU A 330 3.59 -9.48 21.80
C LEU A 330 4.16 -10.88 22.08
N GLU A 331 4.58 -11.11 23.31
CA GLU A 331 4.59 -12.47 23.83
C GLU A 331 3.13 -12.93 24.09
N ARG A 332 2.89 -14.21 23.90
CA ARG A 332 1.55 -14.80 24.05
C ARG A 332 0.89 -14.53 25.39
N ASP A 333 1.69 -14.53 26.46
CA ASP A 333 1.22 -14.31 27.83
C ASP A 333 0.90 -12.85 28.15
N ASP A 334 1.36 -11.93 27.29
CA ASP A 334 1.15 -10.48 27.46
C ASP A 334 -0.11 -9.96 26.76
N ILE A 335 -0.83 -10.81 25.98
CA ILE A 335 -2.00 -10.40 25.21
C ILE A 335 -3.06 -9.73 26.09
N ASP A 336 -3.44 -10.36 27.22
CA ASP A 336 -4.49 -9.85 28.10
C ASP A 336 -4.08 -8.51 28.74
N SER A 337 -2.79 -8.40 29.12
CA SER A 337 -2.22 -7.17 29.66
C SER A 337 -2.24 -6.02 28.65
N ALA A 338 -1.87 -6.30 27.40
CA ALA A 338 -1.90 -5.33 26.32
C ALA A 338 -3.34 -4.91 25.97
N GLU A 339 -4.29 -5.86 25.89
CA GLU A 339 -5.70 -5.55 25.65
C GLU A 339 -6.30 -4.68 26.76
N GLN A 340 -5.99 -4.99 28.02
CA GLN A 340 -6.46 -4.19 29.16
C GLN A 340 -5.92 -2.75 29.10
N LEU A 341 -4.63 -2.62 28.80
CA LEU A 341 -3.98 -1.32 28.66
C LEU A 341 -4.57 -0.50 27.53
N LEU A 342 -4.75 -1.12 26.34
CA LEU A 342 -5.37 -0.46 25.19
C LEU A 342 -6.81 -0.04 25.49
N THR A 343 -7.62 -0.92 26.14
CA THR A 343 -9.00 -0.61 26.51
C THR A 343 -9.05 0.63 27.41
N GLN A 344 -8.19 0.71 28.42
CA GLN A 344 -8.14 1.84 29.34
C GLN A 344 -7.68 3.12 28.61
N ARG A 345 -6.70 3.02 27.74
CA ARG A 345 -6.16 4.16 27.00
C ARG A 345 -7.16 4.70 25.98
N MET A 346 -7.81 3.85 25.19
CA MET A 346 -8.82 4.28 24.24
C MET A 346 -10.04 4.89 24.93
N ALA A 347 -10.48 4.33 26.07
CA ALA A 347 -11.53 4.91 26.89
C ALA A 347 -11.12 6.30 27.46
N GLN A 348 -9.87 6.48 27.84
CA GLN A 348 -9.34 7.78 28.27
C GLN A 348 -9.35 8.78 27.11
N LEU A 349 -8.80 8.42 25.96
CA LEU A 349 -8.75 9.28 24.76
C LEU A 349 -10.15 9.68 24.29
N ARG A 350 -11.10 8.77 24.34
CA ARG A 350 -12.51 9.07 24.01
C ARG A 350 -13.14 10.12 24.95
N ARG A 351 -12.80 10.09 26.26
CA ARG A 351 -13.31 11.06 27.25
C ARG A 351 -12.59 12.41 27.16
N ASP A 352 -11.27 12.36 27.19
CA ASP A 352 -10.42 13.52 27.46
C ASP A 352 -9.94 14.19 26.15
N GLY A 353 -9.92 13.45 25.03
CA GLY A 353 -9.34 13.87 23.77
C GLY A 353 -7.82 13.78 23.74
N MET A 354 -7.23 14.35 22.71
CA MET A 354 -5.79 14.40 22.51
C MET A 354 -5.14 15.50 23.35
N ASP A 355 -3.92 15.24 23.84
CA ASP A 355 -3.10 16.29 24.44
C ASP A 355 -2.72 17.35 23.37
N PRO A 356 -3.00 18.64 23.62
CA PRO A 356 -2.79 19.69 22.62
C PRO A 356 -1.33 19.84 22.16
N ALA A 357 -0.37 19.68 23.09
CA ALA A 357 1.05 19.82 22.76
C ALA A 357 1.55 18.66 21.89
N THR A 358 1.14 17.43 22.22
CA THR A 358 1.44 16.23 21.45
C THR A 358 0.82 16.31 20.06
N PHE A 359 -0.45 16.71 19.96
CA PHE A 359 -1.13 16.90 18.67
C PHE A 359 -0.40 17.92 17.79
N ALA A 360 -0.07 19.10 18.34
CA ALA A 360 0.62 20.14 17.59
C ALA A 360 1.98 19.67 17.04
N ARG A 361 2.74 18.93 17.88
CA ARG A 361 4.02 18.33 17.48
C ARG A 361 3.84 17.29 16.36
N LEU A 362 2.91 16.36 16.51
CA LEU A 362 2.68 15.29 15.52
C LEU A 362 2.12 15.86 14.20
N LYS A 363 1.26 16.88 14.26
CA LYS A 363 0.81 17.60 13.07
C LYS A 363 1.98 18.26 12.33
N GLN A 364 2.90 18.91 13.04
CA GLN A 364 4.09 19.48 12.41
C GLN A 364 4.96 18.41 11.77
N VAL A 365 5.18 17.27 12.45
CA VAL A 365 5.91 16.11 11.88
C VAL A 365 5.23 15.61 10.60
N ALA A 366 3.90 15.50 10.59
CA ALA A 366 3.15 15.09 9.41
C ALA A 366 3.35 16.04 8.21
N ILE A 367 3.27 17.36 8.47
CA ILE A 367 3.52 18.39 7.46
C ILE A 367 4.95 18.28 6.90
N ASP A 368 5.95 18.14 7.78
CA ASP A 368 7.34 18.06 7.37
C ASP A 368 7.62 16.80 6.56
N GLN A 369 7.09 15.64 6.99
CA GLN A 369 7.24 14.37 6.28
C GLN A 369 6.58 14.43 4.89
N GLN A 370 5.37 14.95 4.79
CA GLN A 370 4.70 15.12 3.50
C GLN A 370 5.48 16.07 2.59
N ALA A 371 6.05 17.15 3.16
CA ALA A 371 6.88 18.07 2.40
C ALA A 371 8.16 17.43 1.86
N TRP A 372 8.76 16.48 2.58
CA TRP A 372 9.96 15.75 2.08
C TRP A 372 9.58 14.73 1.02
N ALA A 373 8.50 14.00 1.21
CA ALA A 373 8.08 12.94 0.30
C ALA A 373 7.95 13.42 -1.16
N ILE A 374 7.57 14.69 -1.34
CA ILE A 374 7.36 15.31 -2.67
C ILE A 374 8.53 16.21 -3.11
N GLN A 375 9.72 16.08 -2.53
CA GLN A 375 10.85 16.97 -2.89
C GLN A 375 11.60 16.53 -4.14
N GLY A 376 11.86 15.25 -4.30
CA GLY A 376 12.54 14.68 -5.46
C GLY A 376 11.61 14.48 -6.64
N ASP A 377 12.20 14.22 -7.81
CA ASP A 377 11.44 14.02 -9.05
C ASP A 377 10.54 12.78 -8.96
N SER A 378 11.03 11.68 -8.36
CA SER A 378 10.26 10.45 -8.14
C SER A 378 9.09 10.66 -7.19
N GLY A 379 9.35 11.26 -6.02
CA GLY A 379 8.28 11.53 -5.05
C GLY A 379 7.21 12.50 -5.58
N LEU A 380 7.61 13.45 -6.44
CA LEU A 380 6.66 14.34 -7.10
C LEU A 380 5.84 13.61 -8.18
N ALA A 381 6.47 12.69 -8.92
CA ALA A 381 5.75 11.85 -9.88
C ALA A 381 4.74 10.92 -9.20
N ASP A 382 5.11 10.32 -8.05
CA ASP A 382 4.21 9.50 -7.24
C ASP A 382 3.05 10.31 -6.67
N TYR A 383 3.31 11.55 -6.24
CA TYR A 383 2.27 12.45 -5.80
C TYR A 383 1.26 12.76 -6.93
N TYR A 384 1.73 13.06 -8.14
CA TYR A 384 0.83 13.32 -9.28
C TYR A 384 0.04 12.06 -9.66
N TRP A 385 0.62 10.87 -9.58
CA TRP A 385 -0.10 9.61 -9.77
C TRP A 385 -1.23 9.47 -8.76
N GLY A 386 -0.94 9.54 -7.45
CA GLY A 386 -1.96 9.41 -6.41
C GLY A 386 -3.03 10.52 -6.41
N ALA A 387 -2.75 11.67 -7.05
CA ALA A 387 -3.66 12.81 -7.11
C ALA A 387 -4.28 13.03 -8.50
N LEU A 388 -4.21 12.05 -9.43
CA LEU A 388 -4.75 12.20 -10.78
C LEU A 388 -6.25 12.54 -10.79
N GLY A 389 -7.02 12.01 -9.84
CA GLY A 389 -8.44 12.32 -9.68
C GLY A 389 -8.73 13.78 -9.32
N ASP A 390 -7.77 14.47 -8.70
CA ASP A 390 -7.87 15.88 -8.28
C ASP A 390 -7.24 16.84 -9.29
N TYR A 391 -6.70 16.30 -10.40
CA TYR A 391 -6.09 17.14 -11.44
C TYR A 391 -7.12 18.00 -12.17
N ALA A 392 -6.88 19.29 -12.19
CA ALA A 392 -7.74 20.24 -12.90
C ALA A 392 -6.90 21.37 -13.56
N ASP A 393 -7.15 21.60 -14.84
CA ASP A 393 -6.61 22.78 -15.58
C ASP A 393 -5.09 23.02 -15.42
N GLY A 394 -4.29 21.96 -15.44
CA GLY A 394 -2.82 22.07 -15.30
C GLY A 394 -2.35 22.22 -13.85
N HIS A 395 -3.20 21.94 -12.87
CA HIS A 395 -2.88 22.15 -11.46
C HIS A 395 -3.29 20.95 -10.61
N PHE A 396 -2.44 20.60 -9.63
CA PHE A 396 -2.72 19.67 -8.55
C PHE A 396 -2.90 20.44 -7.23
N ALA A 397 -3.75 19.94 -6.35
CA ALA A 397 -3.93 20.53 -5.03
C ALA A 397 -2.62 20.43 -4.19
N ASP A 398 -2.30 21.44 -3.36
CA ASP A 398 -1.23 21.32 -2.37
C ASP A 398 -1.68 20.40 -1.23
N PRO A 399 -1.10 19.18 -1.06
CA PRO A 399 -1.50 18.24 -0.03
C PRO A 399 -1.28 18.77 1.39
N LEU A 400 -0.37 19.75 1.55
CA LEU A 400 -0.09 20.35 2.85
C LEU A 400 -1.21 21.31 3.29
N VAL A 401 -2.01 21.84 2.36
CA VAL A 401 -3.11 22.76 2.70
C VAL A 401 -4.16 22.06 3.54
N GLY A 402 -4.52 20.84 3.20
CA GLY A 402 -5.45 20.02 3.98
C GLY A 402 -4.94 19.81 5.41
N LEU A 403 -3.72 19.25 5.54
CA LEU A 403 -3.10 19.00 6.84
C LEU A 403 -2.96 20.29 7.70
N ARG A 404 -2.59 21.42 7.10
CA ARG A 404 -2.44 22.70 7.82
C ARG A 404 -3.77 23.20 8.38
N LYS A 405 -4.89 22.95 7.69
CA LYS A 405 -6.23 23.38 8.10
C LYS A 405 -6.81 22.58 9.25
N VAL A 406 -6.48 21.27 9.38
CA VAL A 406 -7.00 20.43 10.45
C VAL A 406 -6.73 21.05 11.81
N THR A 407 -7.76 21.25 12.60
CA THR A 407 -7.68 21.76 13.98
C THR A 407 -7.64 20.59 14.99
N LEU A 408 -7.27 20.88 16.24
CA LEU A 408 -7.39 19.91 17.33
C LEU A 408 -8.85 19.49 17.56
N GLU A 409 -9.79 20.39 17.31
CA GLU A 409 -11.24 20.12 17.43
C GLU A 409 -11.67 19.11 16.37
N ASP A 410 -11.27 19.30 15.10
CA ASP A 410 -11.55 18.34 14.01
C ASP A 410 -10.99 16.96 14.33
N ALA A 411 -9.70 16.90 14.73
CA ALA A 411 -9.04 15.64 15.08
C ALA A 411 -9.70 14.96 16.30
N ASN A 412 -10.11 15.71 17.33
CA ASN A 412 -10.82 15.16 18.45
C ASN A 412 -12.24 14.68 18.08
N LYS A 413 -12.90 15.34 17.12
CA LYS A 413 -14.18 14.90 16.61
C LYS A 413 -14.05 13.58 15.85
N ALA A 414 -13.05 13.47 14.96
CA ALA A 414 -12.71 12.24 14.26
C ALA A 414 -12.36 11.11 15.25
N LEU A 415 -11.49 11.38 16.22
CA LEU A 415 -11.09 10.40 17.25
C LEU A 415 -12.29 9.88 18.05
N LYS A 416 -13.16 10.77 18.52
CA LYS A 416 -14.32 10.38 19.31
C LYS A 416 -15.35 9.59 18.50
N ALA A 417 -15.52 9.93 17.24
CA ALA A 417 -16.37 9.17 16.33
C ALA A 417 -15.79 7.78 16.05
N LEU A 418 -14.49 7.69 15.74
CA LEU A 418 -13.77 6.43 15.53
C LEU A 418 -13.86 5.50 16.75
N LEU A 419 -13.62 6.02 17.94
CA LEU A 419 -13.69 5.27 19.21
C LEU A 419 -15.15 5.14 19.74
N GLY A 420 -16.14 5.57 18.98
CA GLY A 420 -17.57 5.47 19.29
C GLY A 420 -18.03 4.02 19.35
N GLU A 421 -17.59 3.22 18.42
CA GLU A 421 -17.89 1.79 18.32
C GLU A 421 -16.71 0.95 18.86
N PRO A 422 -16.99 -0.24 19.38
CA PRO A 422 -15.92 -1.13 19.82
C PRO A 422 -15.10 -1.64 18.62
N PRO A 423 -13.78 -1.88 18.79
CA PRO A 423 -12.94 -2.39 17.71
C PRO A 423 -13.24 -3.86 17.39
N TYR A 424 -13.00 -4.27 16.16
CA TYR A 424 -12.84 -5.68 15.84
C TYR A 424 -11.46 -6.14 16.30
N VAL A 425 -11.40 -7.16 17.14
CA VAL A 425 -10.15 -7.67 17.70
C VAL A 425 -9.75 -8.96 16.99
N ARG A 426 -8.52 -9.03 16.52
CA ARG A 426 -7.90 -10.22 15.95
C ARG A 426 -6.63 -10.53 16.72
N VAL A 427 -6.52 -11.77 17.18
CA VAL A 427 -5.34 -12.28 17.91
C VAL A 427 -4.74 -13.40 17.09
N GLU A 428 -3.57 -13.16 16.54
CA GLU A 428 -2.79 -14.19 15.85
C GLU A 428 -1.83 -14.83 16.86
N LYS A 429 -1.93 -16.13 17.07
CA LYS A 429 -1.04 -16.86 17.98
C LYS A 429 -0.88 -18.33 17.60
N PRO A 430 0.26 -18.97 17.97
CA PRO A 430 0.42 -20.40 17.81
C PRO A 430 -0.59 -21.20 18.62
N LEU A 431 -0.84 -22.45 18.19
CA LEU A 431 -1.74 -23.36 18.91
C LEU A 431 -1.26 -23.62 20.34
N LEU A 432 0.04 -23.86 20.53
CA LEU A 432 0.67 -24.14 21.83
C LEU A 432 1.86 -23.20 22.04
N SER A 433 2.05 -22.73 23.28
CA SER A 433 3.32 -22.13 23.70
C SER A 433 4.35 -23.22 24.06
N TYR A 434 5.63 -22.84 24.16
CA TYR A 434 6.65 -23.77 24.65
C TYR A 434 6.36 -24.20 26.10
N ASP A 435 5.88 -23.29 26.93
CA ASP A 435 5.56 -23.58 28.35
C ASP A 435 4.36 -24.54 28.46
N GLU A 436 3.29 -24.33 27.66
CA GLU A 436 2.16 -25.28 27.60
C GLU A 436 2.60 -26.67 27.10
N LEU A 437 3.52 -26.72 26.14
CA LEU A 437 4.07 -27.99 25.67
C LEU A 437 4.86 -28.69 26.79
N ASP A 438 5.68 -27.96 27.51
CA ASP A 438 6.45 -28.54 28.64
C ASP A 438 5.53 -29.03 29.77
N GLU A 439 4.48 -28.28 30.10
CA GLU A 439 3.45 -28.72 31.05
C GLU A 439 2.75 -30.02 30.58
N LEU A 440 2.33 -30.06 29.30
CA LEU A 440 1.71 -31.26 28.74
C LEU A 440 2.66 -32.47 28.78
N LEU A 441 3.94 -32.27 28.48
CA LEU A 441 4.95 -33.32 28.54
C LEU A 441 5.18 -33.81 29.99
N MET A 442 5.21 -32.89 30.97
CA MET A 442 5.31 -33.24 32.38
C MET A 442 4.09 -34.04 32.87
N VAL A 443 2.88 -33.61 32.48
CA VAL A 443 1.65 -34.36 32.82
C VAL A 443 1.67 -35.73 32.16
N ALA A 444 2.02 -35.82 30.88
CA ALA A 444 2.14 -37.11 30.20
C ALA A 444 3.17 -38.04 30.85
N ALA A 445 4.33 -37.54 31.24
CA ALA A 445 5.35 -38.28 31.95
C ALA A 445 4.85 -38.77 33.32
N ALA A 446 4.16 -37.92 34.08
CA ALA A 446 3.53 -38.30 35.35
C ALA A 446 2.49 -39.39 35.19
N VAL A 447 1.63 -39.33 34.18
CA VAL A 447 0.63 -40.35 33.86
C VAL A 447 1.32 -41.69 33.50
N VAL A 448 2.33 -41.66 32.63
CA VAL A 448 3.12 -42.86 32.27
C VAL A 448 3.77 -43.48 33.49
N LEU A 449 4.38 -42.68 34.35
CA LEU A 449 4.99 -43.14 35.58
C LEU A 449 3.97 -43.78 36.53
N ALA A 450 2.80 -43.16 36.71
CA ALA A 450 1.71 -43.71 37.52
C ALA A 450 1.20 -45.08 36.97
N LEU A 451 1.07 -45.20 35.64
CA LEU A 451 0.71 -46.47 34.98
C LEU A 451 1.77 -47.53 35.20
N LEU A 452 3.05 -47.19 35.05
CA LEU A 452 4.16 -48.15 35.31
C LEU A 452 4.19 -48.61 36.75
N ILE A 453 3.99 -47.72 37.71
CA ILE A 453 3.88 -48.06 39.16
C ILE A 453 2.66 -48.96 39.37
N GLY A 454 1.52 -48.65 38.80
CA GLY A 454 0.30 -49.49 38.88
C GLY A 454 0.52 -50.90 38.35
N ILE A 455 1.15 -51.02 37.18
CA ILE A 455 1.52 -52.31 36.58
C ILE A 455 2.48 -53.08 37.49
N ALA A 456 3.53 -52.44 38.00
CA ALA A 456 4.50 -53.04 38.91
C ALA A 456 3.84 -53.57 40.20
N LEU A 457 2.90 -52.82 40.77
CA LEU A 457 2.13 -53.22 41.93
C LEU A 457 1.21 -54.42 41.62
N LEU A 458 0.58 -54.45 40.47
CA LEU A 458 -0.25 -55.56 40.02
C LEU A 458 0.56 -56.85 39.80
N VAL A 459 1.73 -56.71 39.16
CA VAL A 459 2.65 -57.86 38.99
C VAL A 459 3.13 -58.40 40.33
N ARG A 460 3.54 -57.55 41.26
CA ARG A 460 3.93 -57.95 42.62
C ARG A 460 2.80 -58.63 43.40
N ARG A 461 1.55 -58.21 43.26
CA ARG A 461 0.39 -58.88 43.89
C ARG A 461 0.12 -60.23 43.27
N ARG A 462 0.29 -60.42 41.94
CA ARG A 462 0.15 -61.73 41.28
C ARG A 462 1.29 -62.68 41.62
N ALA A 463 2.50 -62.22 41.79
CA ALA A 463 3.65 -63.07 42.20
C ALA A 463 3.63 -63.52 43.69
N ARG A 464 2.76 -62.88 44.53
CA ARG A 464 2.55 -63.27 45.94
C ARG A 464 1.34 -64.12 46.15
N ARG A 465 0.58 -64.44 45.12
CA ARG A 465 -0.46 -65.46 45.08
C ARG A 465 0.01 -66.74 44.34
#